data_b46a7cb0e6577cffc63a4ad75dd14eb2
#
_entry.id   b46a7cb0e6577cffc63a4ad75dd14eb2
#
_cell.length_a   1.000
_cell.length_b   1.000
_cell.length_c   1.000
_cell.angle_alpha   90.00
_cell.angle_beta   90.00
_cell.angle_gamma   90.00
#
_symmetry.space_group_name_H-M   'P 1'
#
loop_
_entity.id
_entity.type
_entity.pdbx_description
1 polymer ?
#
loop_
_entity_poly.entity_id
_entity_poly.type
_entity_poly.pdbx_seq_one_letter_code
_entity_poly.pdbx_strand_id
1 'polypeptide(L)'
;MAENSDGQQKTEDASSKKLSDARDRGQLAKSTDVTSAAVLLLGGTMVYMFGGTMMKKLMEFMRLLIVNSSVVELNDQNIVHYTNELFLVIAMFLLPLLGLIMAIGFSAEVSQVGFKFAGKKFTEGLNFGAIFKVGAGLKRIFFSARSMVELLKSVLKMFIIGIVIYIVIRKHLDSLVTLAALPYQQLGSTIAAIGFELIWKVGLAYSFIAAGDWFFQKYKFKEEQKMTKQEVKEESKQTEGDAQTKARIKQIGRQRLKKVMLQNVRKADVVITNPTHYAVALQYKTGSMGAPIVVAKGVDFLAAKIREIAKESNVPIVENPPLARSLYASVEIEQEIPEDLFKAVAQVLAFVFRSKKRT
;
A
#
# COMPACT_ATOMS: atom_id res chain seq x y z
N MET A 1 14.47 -1.81 22.91
CA MET A 1 13.04 -1.63 22.64
C MET A 1 12.85 -0.21 22.13
N ALA A 2 12.04 -0.01 21.09
CA ALA A 2 11.80 1.34 20.59
C ALA A 2 10.83 2.06 21.56
N GLU A 3 11.25 3.22 22.05
CA GLU A 3 10.44 4.10 22.89
C GLU A 3 9.92 5.27 22.04
N ASN A 4 8.71 5.74 22.33
CA ASN A 4 8.16 6.95 21.73
C ASN A 4 8.76 8.18 22.46
N SER A 5 8.65 9.39 21.86
CA SER A 5 9.04 10.67 22.48
C SER A 5 8.49 10.86 23.89
N ASP A 6 7.42 10.18 24.25
CA ASP A 6 6.72 10.24 25.53
C ASP A 6 7.09 9.08 26.49
N GLY A 7 8.16 8.32 26.21
CA GLY A 7 8.65 7.23 27.08
C GLY A 7 7.77 5.97 27.09
N GLN A 8 6.76 5.87 26.21
CA GLN A 8 5.91 4.68 26.11
C GLN A 8 6.58 3.60 25.25
N GLN A 9 6.59 2.35 25.74
CA GLN A 9 7.11 1.21 25.01
C GLN A 9 6.19 0.83 23.85
N LYS A 10 6.77 0.61 22.68
CA LYS A 10 6.09 0.11 21.48
C LYS A 10 6.01 -1.41 21.53
N THR A 11 4.87 -1.95 21.94
CA THR A 11 4.66 -3.40 22.12
C THR A 11 3.77 -4.02 21.06
N GLU A 12 2.93 -3.22 20.42
CA GLU A 12 1.93 -3.70 19.46
C GLU A 12 2.49 -3.75 18.04
N ASP A 13 2.07 -4.74 17.26
CA ASP A 13 2.45 -4.84 15.85
C ASP A 13 1.86 -3.69 15.04
N ALA A 14 2.56 -3.29 13.98
CA ALA A 14 2.11 -2.20 13.11
C ALA A 14 0.83 -2.57 12.37
N SER A 15 -0.13 -1.65 12.31
CA SER A 15 -1.33 -1.79 11.51
C SER A 15 -1.02 -1.81 10.00
N SER A 16 -1.94 -2.35 9.19
CA SER A 16 -1.82 -2.32 7.73
C SER A 16 -1.74 -0.89 7.17
N LYS A 17 -2.45 0.05 7.80
CA LYS A 17 -2.41 1.48 7.46
C LYS A 17 -1.04 2.08 7.73
N LYS A 18 -0.47 1.87 8.93
CA LYS A 18 0.88 2.35 9.29
C LYS A 18 1.94 1.81 8.34
N LEU A 19 1.86 0.52 7.99
CA LEU A 19 2.77 -0.08 7.01
C LEU A 19 2.61 0.51 5.61
N SER A 20 1.38 0.81 5.18
CA SER A 20 1.13 1.49 3.91
C SER A 20 1.68 2.91 3.92
N ASP A 21 1.44 3.68 4.99
CA ASP A 21 1.96 5.04 5.13
C ASP A 21 3.50 5.07 5.17
N ALA A 22 4.13 4.10 5.84
CA ALA A 22 5.59 3.95 5.83
C ALA A 22 6.12 3.69 4.41
N ARG A 23 5.45 2.82 3.65
CA ARG A 23 5.79 2.54 2.25
C ARG A 23 5.63 3.77 1.36
N ASP A 24 4.55 4.52 1.52
CA ASP A 24 4.29 5.75 0.76
C ASP A 24 5.34 6.85 1.03
N ARG A 25 5.93 6.85 2.24
CA ARG A 25 7.06 7.70 2.61
C ARG A 25 8.42 7.16 2.15
N GLY A 26 8.43 6.00 1.47
CA GLY A 26 9.67 5.34 1.01
C GLY A 26 10.49 4.68 2.13
N GLN A 27 9.88 4.43 3.29
CA GLN A 27 10.49 3.65 4.37
C GLN A 27 10.23 2.17 4.10
N LEU A 28 11.28 1.44 3.72
CA LEU A 28 11.18 0.07 3.25
C LEU A 28 12.26 -0.79 3.91
N ALA A 29 11.92 -2.04 4.18
CA ALA A 29 12.88 -3.03 4.63
C ALA A 29 13.65 -3.55 3.42
N LYS A 30 14.82 -2.96 3.12
CA LYS A 30 15.68 -3.44 2.03
C LYS A 30 17.13 -3.53 2.49
N SER A 31 17.86 -4.48 1.91
CA SER A 31 19.30 -4.61 2.05
C SER A 31 19.98 -4.25 0.73
N THR A 32 20.86 -3.29 0.75
CA THR A 32 21.71 -2.94 -0.40
C THR A 32 22.71 -4.05 -0.72
N ASP A 33 23.05 -4.87 0.27
CA ASP A 33 23.97 -5.98 0.11
C ASP A 33 23.40 -7.06 -0.83
N VAL A 34 22.09 -7.29 -0.81
CA VAL A 34 21.43 -8.25 -1.74
C VAL A 34 21.55 -7.78 -3.18
N THR A 35 21.30 -6.49 -3.44
CA THR A 35 21.47 -5.91 -4.78
C THR A 35 22.93 -6.00 -5.24
N SER A 36 23.88 -5.68 -4.35
CA SER A 36 25.31 -5.75 -4.65
C SER A 36 25.77 -7.18 -4.92
N ALA A 37 25.29 -8.17 -4.14
CA ALA A 37 25.60 -9.58 -4.37
C ALA A 37 25.05 -10.08 -5.71
N ALA A 38 23.82 -9.71 -6.07
CA ALA A 38 23.22 -10.07 -7.35
C ALA A 38 23.99 -9.46 -8.52
N VAL A 39 24.35 -8.17 -8.44
CA VAL A 39 25.15 -7.51 -9.48
C VAL A 39 26.53 -8.12 -9.59
N LEU A 40 27.20 -8.45 -8.47
CA LEU A 40 28.52 -9.07 -8.48
C LEU A 40 28.48 -10.45 -9.14
N LEU A 41 27.57 -11.34 -8.74
CA LEU A 41 27.47 -12.69 -9.29
C LEU A 41 27.02 -12.71 -10.75
N LEU A 42 25.88 -12.06 -11.04
CA LEU A 42 25.30 -12.11 -12.38
C LEU A 42 26.06 -11.23 -13.35
N GLY A 43 26.43 -10.01 -12.94
CA GLY A 43 27.23 -9.09 -13.73
C GLY A 43 28.64 -9.66 -14.00
N GLY A 44 29.28 -10.21 -12.98
CA GLY A 44 30.59 -10.87 -13.14
C GLY A 44 30.56 -12.08 -14.07
N THR A 45 29.49 -12.90 -13.98
CA THR A 45 29.28 -14.02 -14.91
C THR A 45 29.10 -13.52 -16.34
N MET A 46 28.38 -12.45 -16.56
CA MET A 46 28.19 -11.84 -17.88
C MET A 46 29.50 -11.30 -18.46
N VAL A 47 30.28 -10.60 -17.64
CA VAL A 47 31.60 -10.12 -18.06
C VAL A 47 32.51 -11.31 -18.49
N TYR A 48 32.48 -12.43 -17.75
CA TYR A 48 33.21 -13.62 -18.11
C TYR A 48 32.73 -14.25 -19.42
N MET A 49 31.41 -14.38 -19.60
CA MET A 49 30.83 -15.00 -20.82
C MET A 49 31.07 -14.16 -22.08
N PHE A 50 30.94 -12.85 -22.01
CA PHE A 50 31.02 -11.96 -23.17
C PHE A 50 32.37 -11.29 -23.33
N GLY A 51 33.21 -11.24 -22.28
CA GLY A 51 34.49 -10.56 -22.27
C GLY A 51 35.48 -11.11 -23.33
N GLY A 52 35.47 -12.44 -23.57
CA GLY A 52 36.30 -13.06 -24.60
C GLY A 52 35.94 -12.60 -26.02
N THR A 53 34.65 -12.47 -26.33
CA THR A 53 34.15 -11.95 -27.61
C THR A 53 34.49 -10.49 -27.79
N MET A 54 34.33 -9.69 -26.75
CA MET A 54 34.70 -8.28 -26.73
C MET A 54 36.19 -8.09 -26.99
N MET A 55 37.02 -8.85 -26.30
CA MET A 55 38.49 -8.78 -26.48
C MET A 55 38.92 -9.16 -27.91
N LYS A 56 38.32 -10.20 -28.50
CA LYS A 56 38.61 -10.58 -29.90
C LYS A 56 38.28 -9.46 -30.87
N LYS A 57 37.10 -8.83 -30.77
CA LYS A 57 36.71 -7.73 -31.64
C LYS A 57 37.59 -6.50 -31.46
N LEU A 58 37.96 -6.20 -30.20
CA LEU A 58 38.89 -5.08 -29.94
C LEU A 58 40.27 -5.37 -30.56
N MET A 59 40.78 -6.59 -30.47
CA MET A 59 42.02 -7.00 -31.10
C MET A 59 41.94 -6.93 -32.65
N GLU A 60 40.84 -7.36 -33.25
CA GLU A 60 40.60 -7.27 -34.69
C GLU A 60 40.60 -5.81 -35.14
N PHE A 61 39.93 -4.91 -34.39
CA PHE A 61 39.94 -3.47 -34.67
C PHE A 61 41.35 -2.87 -34.56
N MET A 62 42.08 -3.17 -33.48
CA MET A 62 43.46 -2.73 -33.30
C MET A 62 44.37 -3.23 -34.42
N ARG A 63 44.23 -4.50 -34.81
CA ARG A 63 44.98 -5.09 -35.94
C ARG A 63 44.71 -4.35 -37.25
N LEU A 64 43.44 -4.03 -37.51
CA LEU A 64 43.04 -3.26 -38.71
C LEU A 64 43.70 -1.89 -38.74
N LEU A 65 43.70 -1.17 -37.60
CA LEU A 65 44.37 0.12 -37.48
C LEU A 65 45.91 0.00 -37.74
N ILE A 66 46.57 -0.99 -37.16
CA ILE A 66 48.00 -1.17 -37.29
C ILE A 66 48.40 -1.56 -38.72
N VAL A 67 47.67 -2.51 -39.35
CA VAL A 67 47.94 -2.95 -40.71
C VAL A 67 47.76 -1.82 -41.72
N ASN A 68 46.74 -0.99 -41.51
CA ASN A 68 46.45 0.11 -42.42
C ASN A 68 47.21 1.41 -42.08
N SER A 69 47.99 1.41 -41.01
CA SER A 69 48.70 2.65 -40.54
C SER A 69 49.66 3.23 -41.55
N SER A 70 50.22 2.42 -42.48
CA SER A 70 51.12 2.87 -43.52
C SER A 70 50.42 3.43 -44.77
N VAL A 71 49.11 3.18 -44.93
CA VAL A 71 48.33 3.59 -46.12
C VAL A 71 47.33 4.67 -45.82
N VAL A 72 46.93 4.81 -44.55
CA VAL A 72 45.93 5.80 -44.11
C VAL A 72 46.60 7.14 -43.92
N GLU A 73 46.23 8.10 -44.77
CA GLU A 73 46.56 9.50 -44.52
C GLU A 73 45.79 10.02 -43.34
N LEU A 74 46.48 10.56 -42.34
CA LEU A 74 45.87 11.21 -41.17
C LEU A 74 45.29 12.56 -41.56
N ASN A 75 44.07 12.53 -42.04
CA ASN A 75 43.25 13.73 -42.24
C ASN A 75 42.03 13.73 -41.26
N ASP A 76 41.43 14.90 -41.10
CA ASP A 76 40.33 15.07 -40.14
C ASP A 76 39.15 14.07 -40.39
N GLN A 77 38.91 13.73 -41.66
CA GLN A 77 37.81 12.83 -42.03
C GLN A 77 38.10 11.39 -41.60
N ASN A 78 39.34 10.93 -41.81
CA ASN A 78 39.74 9.57 -41.43
C ASN A 78 39.85 9.40 -39.93
N ILE A 79 40.31 10.43 -39.21
CA ILE A 79 40.37 10.43 -37.75
C ILE A 79 38.95 10.32 -37.16
N VAL A 80 38.00 11.11 -37.67
CA VAL A 80 36.60 11.05 -37.24
C VAL A 80 35.97 9.68 -37.54
N HIS A 81 36.24 9.12 -38.74
CA HIS A 81 35.77 7.81 -39.13
C HIS A 81 36.26 6.69 -38.18
N TYR A 82 37.53 6.58 -37.94
CA TYR A 82 38.08 5.55 -37.03
C TYR A 82 37.67 5.76 -35.57
N THR A 83 37.53 7.01 -35.15
CA THR A 83 37.00 7.33 -33.81
C THR A 83 35.54 6.88 -33.65
N ASN A 84 34.70 7.09 -34.66
CA ASN A 84 33.33 6.62 -34.66
C ASN A 84 33.24 5.08 -34.69
N GLU A 85 34.07 4.41 -35.50
CA GLU A 85 34.12 2.95 -35.49
C GLU A 85 34.54 2.38 -34.13
N LEU A 86 35.57 2.95 -33.51
CA LEU A 86 35.99 2.56 -32.16
C LEU A 86 34.88 2.75 -31.16
N PHE A 87 34.19 3.92 -31.21
CA PHE A 87 33.07 4.20 -30.36
C PHE A 87 31.93 3.20 -30.54
N LEU A 88 31.58 2.87 -31.79
CA LEU A 88 30.58 1.86 -32.09
C LEU A 88 30.95 0.45 -31.56
N VAL A 89 32.20 0.03 -31.74
CA VAL A 89 32.70 -1.24 -31.21
C VAL A 89 32.57 -1.28 -29.67
N ILE A 90 32.99 -0.21 -29.00
CA ILE A 90 32.88 -0.11 -27.54
C ILE A 90 31.41 -0.08 -27.13
N ALA A 91 30.58 0.75 -27.75
CA ALA A 91 29.16 0.91 -27.42
C ALA A 91 28.39 -0.40 -27.61
N MET A 92 28.68 -1.17 -28.65
CA MET A 92 28.01 -2.45 -28.94
C MET A 92 28.15 -3.46 -27.81
N PHE A 93 29.21 -3.39 -26.99
CA PHE A 93 29.40 -4.26 -25.82
C PHE A 93 29.05 -3.61 -24.51
N LEU A 94 29.39 -2.33 -24.36
CA LEU A 94 29.18 -1.60 -23.10
C LEU A 94 27.71 -1.35 -22.81
N LEU A 95 26.93 -0.96 -23.82
CA LEU A 95 25.51 -0.64 -23.63
C LEU A 95 24.67 -1.86 -23.21
N PRO A 96 24.76 -3.04 -23.86
CA PRO A 96 24.06 -4.23 -23.40
C PRO A 96 24.51 -4.68 -21.99
N LEU A 97 25.80 -4.58 -21.67
CA LEU A 97 26.33 -4.94 -20.36
C LEU A 97 25.78 -4.01 -19.27
N LEU A 98 25.82 -2.69 -19.50
CA LEU A 98 25.26 -1.72 -18.58
C LEU A 98 23.74 -1.87 -18.44
N GLY A 99 23.03 -2.10 -19.55
CA GLY A 99 21.59 -2.36 -19.53
C GLY A 99 21.24 -3.61 -18.72
N LEU A 100 22.04 -4.66 -18.85
CA LEU A 100 21.84 -5.89 -18.08
C LEU A 100 22.13 -5.70 -16.59
N ILE A 101 23.24 -5.03 -16.23
CA ILE A 101 23.58 -4.70 -14.84
C ILE A 101 22.47 -3.84 -14.22
N MET A 102 21.95 -2.87 -14.96
CA MET A 102 20.81 -2.06 -14.54
C MET A 102 19.55 -2.92 -14.32
N ALA A 103 19.27 -3.86 -15.24
CA ALA A 103 18.14 -4.76 -15.12
C ALA A 103 18.27 -5.70 -13.90
N ILE A 104 19.48 -6.23 -13.65
CA ILE A 104 19.77 -7.05 -12.46
C ILE A 104 19.54 -6.23 -11.17
N GLY A 105 20.12 -5.05 -11.10
CA GLY A 105 19.94 -4.15 -9.95
C GLY A 105 18.49 -3.79 -9.71
N PHE A 106 17.77 -3.40 -10.76
CA PHE A 106 16.35 -3.11 -10.70
C PHE A 106 15.51 -4.32 -10.24
N SER A 107 15.77 -5.50 -10.82
CA SER A 107 15.07 -6.74 -10.45
C SER A 107 15.34 -7.13 -8.99
N ALA A 108 16.57 -6.98 -8.52
CA ALA A 108 16.94 -7.24 -7.13
C ALA A 108 16.24 -6.27 -6.15
N GLU A 109 16.11 -5.00 -6.50
CA GLU A 109 15.36 -4.01 -5.70
C GLU A 109 13.86 -4.34 -5.69
N VAL A 110 13.27 -4.60 -6.87
CA VAL A 110 11.84 -4.92 -6.99
C VAL A 110 11.48 -6.22 -6.26
N SER A 111 12.37 -7.22 -6.28
CA SER A 111 12.15 -8.49 -5.56
C SER A 111 12.09 -8.32 -4.04
N GLN A 112 12.82 -7.36 -3.49
CA GLN A 112 12.84 -7.08 -2.04
C GLN A 112 11.64 -6.26 -1.58
N VAL A 113 11.22 -5.28 -2.38
CA VAL A 113 10.28 -4.22 -1.95
C VAL A 113 8.94 -4.30 -2.67
N GLY A 114 8.90 -4.98 -3.83
CA GLY A 114 7.77 -4.94 -4.76
C GLY A 114 7.77 -3.67 -5.60
N PHE A 115 6.93 -3.68 -6.63
CA PHE A 115 6.77 -2.54 -7.54
C PHE A 115 5.83 -1.50 -6.92
N LYS A 116 6.37 -0.50 -6.22
CA LYS A 116 5.60 0.62 -5.68
C LYS A 116 6.34 1.94 -5.83
N PHE A 117 5.59 2.97 -6.23
CA PHE A 117 6.11 4.32 -6.38
C PHE A 117 5.79 5.15 -5.12
N ALA A 118 6.84 5.66 -4.45
CA ALA A 118 6.70 6.49 -3.25
C ALA A 118 6.38 7.95 -3.63
N GLY A 119 5.15 8.20 -4.11
CA GLY A 119 4.72 9.51 -4.61
C GLY A 119 4.79 10.63 -3.56
N LYS A 120 4.49 10.33 -2.30
CA LYS A 120 4.51 11.33 -1.21
C LYS A 120 5.89 11.96 -0.98
N LYS A 121 6.97 11.21 -1.25
CA LYS A 121 8.34 11.74 -1.10
C LYS A 121 8.66 12.87 -2.08
N PHE A 122 8.01 12.90 -3.24
CA PHE A 122 8.17 13.97 -4.22
C PHE A 122 7.30 15.20 -3.88
N THR A 123 6.15 15.00 -3.24
CA THR A 123 5.22 16.07 -2.90
C THR A 123 5.54 16.77 -1.57
N GLU A 124 6.12 16.06 -0.60
CA GLU A 124 6.50 16.61 0.71
C GLU A 124 7.77 17.49 0.66
N GLY A 125 8.39 17.61 -0.51
CA GLY A 125 9.45 18.57 -0.83
C GLY A 125 10.84 18.16 -0.34
N LEU A 126 11.84 18.51 -1.16
CA LEU A 126 13.25 18.47 -0.77
C LEU A 126 13.49 19.53 0.29
N ASN A 127 13.75 19.13 1.51
CA ASN A 127 14.02 20.04 2.62
C ASN A 127 15.45 20.59 2.49
N PHE A 128 15.63 21.58 1.60
CA PHE A 128 16.93 22.20 1.31
C PHE A 128 17.58 22.82 2.55
N GLY A 129 16.78 23.23 3.55
CA GLY A 129 17.29 23.72 4.83
C GLY A 129 18.03 22.68 5.68
N ALA A 130 17.78 21.39 5.46
CA ALA A 130 18.49 20.32 6.15
C ALA A 130 19.92 20.11 5.63
N ILE A 131 20.19 20.49 4.36
CA ILE A 131 21.50 20.35 3.71
C ILE A 131 22.53 21.27 4.38
N PHE A 132 22.11 22.43 4.88
CA PHE A 132 22.99 23.41 5.52
C PHE A 132 23.32 23.12 7.00
N LYS A 133 22.70 22.09 7.62
CA LYS A 133 23.02 21.70 9.01
C LYS A 133 24.14 20.64 9.08
N VAL A 134 25.27 20.92 8.43
CA VAL A 134 26.38 19.98 8.25
C VAL A 134 26.98 19.51 9.58
N GLY A 135 27.16 20.40 10.56
CA GLY A 135 27.81 20.05 11.85
C GLY A 135 27.01 19.05 12.70
N ALA A 136 25.69 19.24 12.79
CA ALA A 136 24.82 18.31 13.50
C ALA A 136 24.69 16.96 12.76
N GLY A 137 24.75 16.98 11.41
CA GLY A 137 24.78 15.80 10.57
C GLY A 137 26.04 14.95 10.79
N LEU A 138 27.21 15.55 10.79
CA LEU A 138 28.50 14.88 11.01
C LEU A 138 28.55 14.18 12.37
N LYS A 139 28.16 14.85 13.46
CA LYS A 139 28.11 14.25 14.80
C LYS A 139 27.19 13.03 14.84
N ARG A 140 26.04 13.09 14.16
CA ARG A 140 25.07 11.97 14.09
C ARG A 140 25.59 10.79 13.26
N ILE A 141 26.36 11.08 12.19
CA ILE A 141 26.94 10.05 11.32
C ILE A 141 28.08 9.31 12.05
N PHE A 142 28.98 10.03 12.72
CA PHE A 142 30.18 9.40 13.31
C PHE A 142 29.99 8.85 14.72
N PHE A 143 29.08 9.39 15.52
CA PHE A 143 28.95 9.06 16.95
C PHE A 143 27.59 8.48 17.33
N SER A 144 26.78 7.99 16.39
CA SER A 144 25.54 7.29 16.73
C SER A 144 25.81 5.80 16.95
N ALA A 145 25.12 5.20 17.92
CA ALA A 145 25.16 3.75 18.14
C ALA A 145 24.81 2.96 16.86
N ARG A 146 23.94 3.51 16.03
CA ARG A 146 23.57 2.94 14.73
C ARG A 146 24.76 2.90 13.77
N SER A 147 25.52 3.99 13.67
CA SER A 147 26.70 4.08 12.80
C SER A 147 27.81 3.12 13.24
N MET A 148 27.99 2.95 14.56
CA MET A 148 28.97 2.00 15.09
C MET A 148 28.62 0.55 14.74
N VAL A 149 27.36 0.17 14.80
CA VAL A 149 26.90 -1.17 14.38
C VAL A 149 27.10 -1.37 12.88
N GLU A 150 26.79 -0.37 12.06
CA GLU A 150 26.99 -0.43 10.61
C GLU A 150 28.47 -0.49 10.23
N LEU A 151 29.33 0.25 10.95
CA LEU A 151 30.78 0.19 10.79
C LEU A 151 31.32 -1.21 11.14
N LEU A 152 30.94 -1.76 12.29
CA LEU A 152 31.35 -3.10 12.72
C LEU A 152 30.96 -4.17 11.70
N LYS A 153 29.72 -4.12 11.19
CA LYS A 153 29.27 -5.01 10.11
C LYS A 153 30.12 -4.86 8.85
N SER A 154 30.46 -3.63 8.46
CA SER A 154 31.29 -3.38 7.26
C SER A 154 32.70 -3.92 7.42
N VAL A 155 33.32 -3.75 8.58
CA VAL A 155 34.64 -4.33 8.89
C VAL A 155 34.59 -5.85 8.86
N LEU A 156 33.56 -6.46 9.45
CA LEU A 156 33.40 -7.92 9.44
C LEU A 156 33.23 -8.46 8.01
N LYS A 157 32.44 -7.77 7.17
CA LYS A 157 32.30 -8.11 5.75
C LYS A 157 33.64 -8.05 5.01
N MET A 158 34.39 -6.97 5.19
CA MET A 158 35.72 -6.83 4.60
C MET A 158 36.66 -7.97 5.02
N PHE A 159 36.62 -8.35 6.28
CA PHE A 159 37.45 -9.44 6.81
C PHE A 159 37.09 -10.79 6.17
N ILE A 160 35.80 -11.13 6.09
CA ILE A 160 35.31 -12.38 5.45
C ILE A 160 35.71 -12.42 3.98
N ILE A 161 35.45 -11.33 3.24
CA ILE A 161 35.79 -11.22 1.82
C ILE A 161 37.30 -11.31 1.65
N GLY A 162 38.08 -10.64 2.50
CA GLY A 162 39.54 -10.69 2.48
C GLY A 162 40.10 -12.13 2.65
N ILE A 163 39.52 -12.92 3.54
CA ILE A 163 39.85 -14.33 3.71
C ILE A 163 39.57 -15.12 2.44
N VAL A 164 38.43 -14.92 1.81
CA VAL A 164 38.07 -15.63 0.56
C VAL A 164 39.04 -15.27 -0.55
N ILE A 165 39.35 -13.98 -0.71
CA ILE A 165 40.35 -13.50 -1.68
C ILE A 165 41.71 -14.13 -1.41
N TYR A 166 42.15 -14.13 -0.17
CA TYR A 166 43.44 -14.74 0.24
C TYR A 166 43.50 -16.23 -0.13
N ILE A 167 42.46 -16.99 0.16
CA ILE A 167 42.36 -18.42 -0.16
C ILE A 167 42.47 -18.66 -1.66
N VAL A 168 41.78 -17.85 -2.48
CA VAL A 168 41.82 -17.99 -3.95
C VAL A 168 43.19 -17.62 -4.49
N ILE A 169 43.75 -16.50 -4.08
CA ILE A 169 45.08 -16.07 -4.54
C ILE A 169 46.15 -17.09 -4.15
N ARG A 170 46.15 -17.58 -2.90
CA ARG A 170 47.08 -18.56 -2.41
C ARG A 170 47.02 -19.87 -3.21
N LYS A 171 45.82 -20.33 -3.57
CA LYS A 171 45.59 -21.52 -4.42
C LYS A 171 46.25 -21.38 -5.79
N HIS A 172 46.25 -20.18 -6.37
CA HIS A 172 46.75 -19.90 -7.72
C HIS A 172 48.14 -19.26 -7.73
N LEU A 173 48.86 -19.24 -6.59
CA LEU A 173 50.11 -18.50 -6.48
C LEU A 173 51.16 -19.04 -7.43
N ASP A 174 51.30 -20.38 -7.55
CA ASP A 174 52.21 -21.03 -8.49
C ASP A 174 51.87 -20.75 -9.94
N SER A 175 50.56 -20.74 -10.26
CA SER A 175 50.06 -20.37 -11.59
C SER A 175 50.33 -18.92 -11.93
N LEU A 176 50.22 -18.01 -10.96
CA LEU A 176 50.50 -16.57 -11.14
C LEU A 176 52.01 -16.32 -11.37
N VAL A 177 52.88 -17.06 -10.70
CA VAL A 177 54.34 -16.97 -10.93
C VAL A 177 54.70 -17.46 -12.33
N THR A 178 54.06 -18.51 -12.83
CA THR A 178 54.34 -19.08 -14.16
C THR A 178 53.66 -18.34 -15.32
N LEU A 179 52.77 -17.38 -15.04
CA LEU A 179 52.10 -16.59 -16.08
C LEU A 179 53.04 -15.92 -17.08
N ALA A 180 54.22 -15.46 -16.62
CA ALA A 180 55.18 -14.77 -17.46
C ALA A 180 55.79 -15.72 -18.55
N ALA A 181 55.72 -17.02 -18.33
CA ALA A 181 56.26 -18.04 -19.27
C ALA A 181 55.17 -18.54 -20.25
N LEU A 182 53.90 -18.16 -20.07
CA LEU A 182 52.80 -18.61 -20.93
C LEU A 182 52.76 -17.84 -22.26
N PRO A 183 52.36 -18.49 -23.35
CA PRO A 183 52.01 -17.79 -24.58
C PRO A 183 50.88 -16.80 -24.34
N TYR A 184 50.91 -15.64 -25.02
CA TYR A 184 49.93 -14.56 -24.83
C TYR A 184 48.47 -15.01 -25.00
N GLN A 185 48.20 -16.02 -25.84
CA GLN A 185 46.86 -16.58 -26.04
C GLN A 185 46.31 -17.30 -24.79
N GLN A 186 47.20 -17.91 -24.01
CA GLN A 186 46.82 -18.62 -22.79
C GLN A 186 46.81 -17.71 -21.56
N LEU A 187 47.56 -16.62 -21.58
CA LEU A 187 47.63 -15.64 -20.51
C LEU A 187 46.24 -15.05 -20.20
N GLY A 188 45.54 -14.59 -21.26
CA GLY A 188 44.22 -13.99 -21.13
C GLY A 188 43.16 -14.96 -20.56
N SER A 189 43.15 -16.21 -21.04
CA SER A 189 42.20 -17.22 -20.56
C SER A 189 42.48 -17.65 -19.12
N THR A 190 43.76 -17.75 -18.73
CA THR A 190 44.13 -18.10 -17.35
C THR A 190 43.74 -16.99 -16.36
N ILE A 191 44.05 -15.73 -16.71
CA ILE A 191 43.64 -14.58 -15.88
C ILE A 191 42.11 -14.50 -15.78
N ALA A 192 41.38 -14.70 -16.89
CA ALA A 192 39.93 -14.68 -16.89
C ALA A 192 39.33 -15.81 -16.03
N ALA A 193 39.90 -17.01 -16.05
CA ALA A 193 39.46 -18.14 -15.24
C ALA A 193 39.68 -17.90 -13.74
N ILE A 194 40.87 -17.39 -13.35
CA ILE A 194 41.17 -17.03 -11.95
C ILE A 194 40.25 -15.90 -11.49
N GLY A 195 40.07 -14.88 -12.32
CA GLY A 195 39.17 -13.76 -12.03
C GLY A 195 37.71 -14.20 -11.83
N PHE A 196 37.25 -15.13 -12.68
CA PHE A 196 35.91 -15.70 -12.57
C PHE A 196 35.75 -16.55 -11.29
N GLU A 197 36.73 -17.40 -10.96
CA GLU A 197 36.72 -18.15 -9.70
C GLU A 197 36.64 -17.19 -8.47
N LEU A 198 37.41 -16.11 -8.52
CA LEU A 198 37.42 -15.09 -7.49
C LEU A 198 36.03 -14.43 -7.34
N ILE A 199 35.46 -13.96 -8.46
CA ILE A 199 34.14 -13.31 -8.48
C ILE A 199 33.08 -14.26 -7.93
N TRP A 200 33.07 -15.50 -8.33
CA TRP A 200 32.08 -16.49 -7.88
C TRP A 200 32.22 -16.80 -6.39
N LYS A 201 33.44 -17.06 -5.90
CA LYS A 201 33.64 -17.39 -4.48
C LYS A 201 33.35 -16.21 -3.56
N VAL A 202 33.84 -15.02 -3.94
CA VAL A 202 33.52 -13.79 -3.21
C VAL A 202 32.01 -13.48 -3.28
N GLY A 203 31.42 -13.62 -4.46
CA GLY A 203 29.99 -13.38 -4.67
C GLY A 203 29.11 -14.33 -3.87
N LEU A 204 29.47 -15.62 -3.80
CA LEU A 204 28.74 -16.58 -2.97
C LEU A 204 28.87 -16.24 -1.48
N ALA A 205 30.10 -15.99 -0.99
CA ALA A 205 30.32 -15.59 0.41
C ALA A 205 29.54 -14.30 0.76
N TYR A 206 29.58 -13.33 -0.16
CA TYR A 206 28.84 -12.09 0.01
C TYR A 206 27.32 -12.29 -0.03
N SER A 207 26.81 -13.25 -0.81
CA SER A 207 25.37 -13.58 -0.84
C SER A 207 24.87 -14.14 0.50
N PHE A 208 25.68 -14.93 1.20
CA PHE A 208 25.33 -15.38 2.56
C PHE A 208 25.26 -14.20 3.55
N ILE A 209 26.25 -13.29 3.47
CA ILE A 209 26.23 -12.07 4.29
C ILE A 209 25.01 -11.21 3.97
N ALA A 210 24.70 -11.03 2.68
CA ALA A 210 23.56 -10.25 2.20
C ALA A 210 22.22 -10.83 2.66
N ALA A 211 22.08 -12.15 2.67
CA ALA A 211 20.90 -12.83 3.20
C ALA A 211 20.73 -12.52 4.71
N GLY A 212 21.81 -12.64 5.49
CA GLY A 212 21.79 -12.29 6.92
C GLY A 212 21.42 -10.81 7.16
N ASP A 213 22.01 -9.90 6.36
CA ASP A 213 21.66 -8.46 6.46
C ASP A 213 20.20 -8.20 6.08
N TRP A 214 19.67 -8.87 5.05
CA TRP A 214 18.27 -8.74 4.67
C TRP A 214 17.31 -9.14 5.80
N PHE A 215 17.56 -10.28 6.46
CA PHE A 215 16.77 -10.71 7.62
C PHE A 215 16.87 -9.69 8.75
N PHE A 216 18.05 -9.18 9.03
CA PHE A 216 18.27 -8.15 10.03
C PHE A 216 17.52 -6.85 9.73
N GLN A 217 17.59 -6.36 8.49
CA GLN A 217 16.89 -5.15 8.06
C GLN A 217 15.36 -5.32 8.15
N LYS A 218 14.85 -6.51 7.77
CA LYS A 218 13.42 -6.84 7.89
C LYS A 218 12.97 -6.87 9.36
N TYR A 219 13.75 -7.49 10.22
CA TYR A 219 13.47 -7.50 11.66
C TYR A 219 13.48 -6.10 12.25
N LYS A 220 14.52 -5.34 11.96
CA LYS A 220 14.68 -3.96 12.41
C LYS A 220 13.53 -3.06 11.95
N PHE A 221 13.15 -3.16 10.68
CA PHE A 221 12.00 -2.43 10.14
C PHE A 221 10.72 -2.78 10.89
N LYS A 222 10.48 -4.08 11.17
CA LYS A 222 9.31 -4.50 11.95
C LYS A 222 9.31 -3.87 13.36
N GLU A 223 10.46 -3.87 14.03
CA GLU A 223 10.61 -3.25 15.37
C GLU A 223 10.37 -1.73 15.34
N GLU A 224 10.92 -1.03 14.34
CA GLU A 224 10.78 0.41 14.21
C GLU A 224 9.32 0.83 13.91
N GLN A 225 8.54 -0.04 13.23
CA GLN A 225 7.13 0.21 12.91
C GLN A 225 6.16 -0.20 14.02
N LYS A 226 6.60 -0.86 15.09
CA LYS A 226 5.72 -1.19 16.22
C LYS A 226 5.00 0.04 16.78
N MET A 227 3.84 -0.19 17.36
CA MET A 227 2.92 0.83 17.88
C MET A 227 2.81 0.74 19.40
N THR A 228 2.48 1.87 20.03
CA THR A 228 2.00 1.87 21.40
C THR A 228 0.53 1.48 21.43
N LYS A 229 0.03 0.99 22.55
CA LYS A 229 -1.41 0.70 22.75
C LYS A 229 -2.29 1.93 22.50
N GLN A 230 -1.77 3.10 22.79
CA GLN A 230 -2.48 4.36 22.57
C GLN A 230 -2.56 4.70 21.08
N GLU A 231 -1.46 4.55 20.32
CA GLU A 231 -1.45 4.74 18.85
C GLU A 231 -2.46 3.82 18.17
N VAL A 232 -2.52 2.52 18.57
CA VAL A 232 -3.51 1.56 18.03
C VAL A 232 -4.94 2.02 18.31
N LYS A 233 -5.22 2.48 19.52
CA LYS A 233 -6.54 2.98 19.91
C LYS A 233 -6.95 4.23 19.14
N GLU A 234 -6.03 5.15 18.92
CA GLU A 234 -6.26 6.38 18.16
C GLU A 234 -6.49 6.09 16.67
N GLU A 235 -5.70 5.19 16.09
CA GLU A 235 -5.85 4.77 14.70
C GLU A 235 -7.18 4.03 14.46
N SER A 236 -7.58 3.16 15.38
CA SER A 236 -8.88 2.47 15.37
C SER A 236 -10.03 3.49 15.38
N LYS A 237 -9.96 4.51 16.25
CA LYS A 237 -10.94 5.59 16.29
C LYS A 237 -11.00 6.41 14.99
N GLN A 238 -9.84 6.65 14.36
CA GLN A 238 -9.79 7.38 13.08
C GLN A 238 -10.36 6.56 11.92
N THR A 239 -10.14 5.24 11.91
CA THR A 239 -10.52 4.38 10.79
C THR A 239 -11.97 3.91 10.90
N GLU A 240 -12.43 3.52 12.09
CA GLU A 240 -13.78 3.00 12.32
C GLU A 240 -14.78 4.07 12.81
N GLY A 241 -14.30 5.23 13.19
CA GLY A 241 -15.06 6.26 13.87
C GLY A 241 -15.26 5.95 15.36
N ASP A 242 -15.48 6.96 16.16
CA ASP A 242 -15.77 6.79 17.58
C ASP A 242 -17.12 6.09 17.77
N ALA A 243 -17.16 5.00 18.54
CA ALA A 243 -18.37 4.25 18.84
C ALA A 243 -19.47 5.16 19.43
N GLN A 244 -19.11 6.18 20.22
CA GLN A 244 -20.03 7.17 20.74
C GLN A 244 -20.63 8.02 19.62
N THR A 245 -19.84 8.43 18.65
CA THR A 245 -20.30 9.20 17.48
C THR A 245 -21.25 8.39 16.61
N LYS A 246 -20.95 7.10 16.35
CA LYS A 246 -21.89 6.18 15.65
C LYS A 246 -23.21 6.02 16.42
N ALA A 247 -23.12 5.80 17.71
CA ALA A 247 -24.32 5.69 18.56
C ALA A 247 -25.16 6.98 18.52
N ARG A 248 -24.52 8.15 18.61
CA ARG A 248 -25.17 9.47 18.52
C ARG A 248 -25.84 9.70 17.17
N ILE A 249 -25.16 9.37 16.07
CA ILE A 249 -25.73 9.47 14.71
C ILE A 249 -26.98 8.58 14.60
N LYS A 250 -26.91 7.33 15.09
CA LYS A 250 -28.04 6.38 15.08
C LYS A 250 -29.21 6.90 15.94
N GLN A 251 -28.93 7.51 17.09
CA GLN A 251 -29.95 8.12 17.96
C GLN A 251 -30.62 9.31 17.29
N ILE A 252 -29.83 10.22 16.70
CA ILE A 252 -30.35 11.38 15.96
C ILE A 252 -31.21 10.94 14.77
N GLY A 253 -30.75 9.91 14.03
CA GLY A 253 -31.50 9.31 12.92
C GLY A 253 -32.89 8.82 13.39
N ARG A 254 -32.96 8.04 14.47
CA ARG A 254 -34.19 7.53 15.05
C ARG A 254 -35.10 8.68 15.51
N GLN A 255 -34.57 9.73 16.14
CA GLN A 255 -35.36 10.88 16.57
C GLN A 255 -35.94 11.64 15.38
N ARG A 256 -35.19 11.83 14.30
CA ARG A 256 -35.66 12.47 13.06
C ARG A 256 -36.78 11.68 12.41
N LEU A 257 -36.60 10.35 12.24
CA LEU A 257 -37.64 9.48 11.69
C LEU A 257 -38.90 9.53 12.52
N LYS A 258 -38.82 9.48 13.85
CA LYS A 258 -39.95 9.63 14.76
C LYS A 258 -40.67 10.99 14.58
N LYS A 259 -39.91 12.08 14.43
CA LYS A 259 -40.47 13.43 14.22
C LYS A 259 -41.21 13.51 12.88
N VAL A 260 -40.64 12.99 11.78
CA VAL A 260 -41.28 12.98 10.46
C VAL A 260 -42.54 12.12 10.49
N MET A 261 -42.48 10.92 11.08
CA MET A 261 -43.63 10.05 11.25
C MET A 261 -44.78 10.76 11.97
N LEU A 262 -44.51 11.46 13.09
CA LEU A 262 -45.54 12.21 13.83
C LEU A 262 -46.09 13.39 13.02
N GLN A 263 -45.29 14.03 12.18
CA GLN A 263 -45.78 15.09 11.27
C GLN A 263 -46.74 14.53 10.20
N ASN A 264 -46.49 13.29 9.72
CA ASN A 264 -47.34 12.64 8.72
C ASN A 264 -48.71 12.28 9.29
N VAL A 265 -48.88 12.14 10.62
CA VAL A 265 -50.20 11.93 11.24
C VAL A 265 -51.17 13.06 10.86
N ARG A 266 -50.71 14.30 10.73
CA ARG A 266 -51.53 15.45 10.32
C ARG A 266 -52.12 15.35 8.91
N LYS A 267 -51.49 14.51 8.07
CA LYS A 267 -51.90 14.28 6.68
C LYS A 267 -52.69 12.97 6.51
N ALA A 268 -52.92 12.25 7.59
CA ALA A 268 -53.65 11.00 7.56
C ALA A 268 -55.17 11.27 7.36
N ASP A 269 -55.84 10.34 6.72
CA ASP A 269 -57.28 10.38 6.50
C ASP A 269 -58.05 9.78 7.68
N VAL A 270 -57.45 8.83 8.41
CA VAL A 270 -58.00 8.17 9.58
C VAL A 270 -56.90 7.63 10.48
N VAL A 271 -57.15 7.61 11.78
CA VAL A 271 -56.33 6.91 12.76
C VAL A 271 -57.14 5.79 13.36
N ILE A 272 -56.69 4.54 13.19
CA ILE A 272 -57.32 3.35 13.76
C ILE A 272 -56.63 3.04 15.08
N THR A 273 -57.40 2.86 16.15
CA THR A 273 -56.85 2.72 17.51
C THR A 273 -57.36 1.48 18.22
N ASN A 274 -56.49 0.92 19.03
CA ASN A 274 -56.84 0.17 20.22
C ASN A 274 -56.65 1.15 21.43
N PRO A 275 -57.66 1.51 22.17
CA PRO A 275 -57.65 2.67 23.07
C PRO A 275 -56.45 2.78 24.01
N THR A 276 -55.91 1.67 24.46
CA THR A 276 -54.82 1.65 25.44
C THR A 276 -53.45 1.37 24.85
N HIS A 277 -53.36 0.70 23.71
CA HIS A 277 -52.07 0.12 23.27
C HIS A 277 -51.60 0.54 21.88
N TYR A 278 -52.48 0.63 20.89
CA TYR A 278 -52.05 0.81 19.50
C TYR A 278 -52.74 1.99 18.83
N ALA A 279 -51.99 2.68 17.97
CA ALA A 279 -52.56 3.65 17.04
C ALA A 279 -51.84 3.55 15.69
N VAL A 280 -52.59 3.42 14.60
CA VAL A 280 -52.11 3.36 13.24
C VAL A 280 -52.81 4.40 12.41
N ALA A 281 -52.04 5.31 11.81
CA ALA A 281 -52.54 6.37 10.93
C ALA A 281 -52.42 5.89 9.48
N LEU A 282 -53.53 5.98 8.75
CA LEU A 282 -53.64 5.59 7.35
C LEU A 282 -53.92 6.80 6.47
N GLN A 283 -53.29 6.79 5.30
CA GLN A 283 -53.56 7.75 4.23
C GLN A 283 -54.02 7.03 2.99
N TYR A 284 -55.07 7.54 2.34
CA TYR A 284 -55.60 7.03 1.08
C TYR A 284 -56.08 8.17 0.19
N LYS A 285 -55.48 8.28 -0.99
CA LYS A 285 -55.89 9.25 -2.01
C LYS A 285 -56.57 8.53 -3.16
N THR A 286 -57.88 8.71 -3.23
CA THR A 286 -58.71 8.16 -4.30
C THR A 286 -58.22 8.58 -5.67
N GLY A 287 -57.97 7.62 -6.56
CA GLY A 287 -57.53 7.86 -7.93
C GLY A 287 -56.00 7.94 -8.13
N SER A 288 -55.21 8.00 -7.07
CA SER A 288 -53.74 8.03 -7.16
C SER A 288 -53.03 6.91 -6.40
N MET A 289 -53.73 6.18 -5.53
CA MET A 289 -53.17 5.07 -4.75
C MET A 289 -53.97 3.80 -4.95
N GLY A 290 -53.30 2.66 -5.19
CA GLY A 290 -53.92 1.34 -5.31
C GLY A 290 -54.50 0.81 -3.97
N ALA A 291 -53.80 1.10 -2.90
CA ALA A 291 -54.20 0.75 -1.53
C ALA A 291 -53.86 1.85 -0.52
N PRO A 292 -54.52 1.89 0.65
CA PRO A 292 -54.11 2.78 1.75
C PRO A 292 -52.70 2.46 2.25
N ILE A 293 -51.97 3.51 2.63
CA ILE A 293 -50.63 3.39 3.21
C ILE A 293 -50.64 3.73 4.70
N VAL A 294 -49.72 3.09 5.47
CA VAL A 294 -49.47 3.39 6.87
C VAL A 294 -48.48 4.54 6.97
N VAL A 295 -48.97 5.74 7.38
CA VAL A 295 -48.11 6.93 7.51
C VAL A 295 -47.49 7.10 8.91
N ALA A 296 -48.11 6.47 9.92
CA ALA A 296 -47.59 6.43 11.28
C ALA A 296 -48.14 5.21 12.02
N LYS A 297 -47.32 4.56 12.85
CA LYS A 297 -47.76 3.53 13.78
C LYS A 297 -47.05 3.69 15.14
N GLY A 298 -47.75 3.38 16.22
CA GLY A 298 -47.18 3.48 17.55
C GLY A 298 -47.88 2.60 18.58
N VAL A 299 -47.12 2.28 19.65
CA VAL A 299 -47.58 1.52 20.79
C VAL A 299 -47.48 2.39 22.05
N ASP A 300 -48.38 2.20 23.01
CA ASP A 300 -48.45 2.83 24.33
C ASP A 300 -48.24 4.36 24.27
N PHE A 301 -47.11 4.88 24.75
CA PHE A 301 -46.78 6.31 24.76
C PHE A 301 -46.84 6.94 23.36
N LEU A 302 -46.31 6.22 22.36
CA LEU A 302 -46.32 6.72 20.99
C LEU A 302 -47.72 6.72 20.37
N ALA A 303 -48.53 5.72 20.69
CA ALA A 303 -49.93 5.67 20.30
C ALA A 303 -50.74 6.82 20.94
N ALA A 304 -50.48 7.17 22.21
CA ALA A 304 -51.08 8.32 22.85
C ALA A 304 -50.72 9.62 22.12
N LYS A 305 -49.43 9.80 21.72
CA LYS A 305 -48.99 10.98 20.98
C LYS A 305 -49.58 11.09 19.57
N ILE A 306 -49.73 9.94 18.88
CA ILE A 306 -50.42 9.89 17.57
C ILE A 306 -51.88 10.33 17.70
N ARG A 307 -52.60 9.86 18.73
CA ARG A 307 -54.02 10.26 19.01
C ARG A 307 -54.14 11.73 19.35
N GLU A 308 -53.21 12.28 20.14
CA GLU A 308 -53.17 13.70 20.48
C GLU A 308 -53.04 14.56 19.20
N ILE A 309 -52.02 14.25 18.35
CA ILE A 309 -51.78 14.96 17.09
C ILE A 309 -52.97 14.80 16.13
N ALA A 310 -53.58 13.63 16.06
CA ALA A 310 -54.78 13.41 15.25
C ALA A 310 -55.94 14.28 15.69
N LYS A 311 -56.19 14.42 17.01
CA LYS A 311 -57.22 15.32 17.58
C LYS A 311 -56.92 16.78 17.26
N GLU A 312 -55.68 17.24 17.47
CA GLU A 312 -55.25 18.62 17.15
C GLU A 312 -55.42 18.96 15.66
N SER A 313 -55.26 17.97 14.80
CA SER A 313 -55.29 18.14 13.34
C SER A 313 -56.65 17.78 12.72
N ASN A 314 -57.67 17.54 13.51
CA ASN A 314 -59.02 17.13 13.08
C ASN A 314 -59.02 15.85 12.21
N VAL A 315 -58.07 14.94 12.45
CA VAL A 315 -58.02 13.63 11.79
C VAL A 315 -58.97 12.67 12.55
N PRO A 316 -59.95 12.05 11.89
CA PRO A 316 -60.90 11.15 12.52
C PRO A 316 -60.19 9.96 13.18
N ILE A 317 -60.63 9.64 14.41
CA ILE A 317 -60.12 8.50 15.17
C ILE A 317 -61.25 7.47 15.24
N VAL A 318 -60.94 6.24 14.80
CA VAL A 318 -61.87 5.11 14.83
C VAL A 318 -61.35 4.02 15.76
N GLU A 319 -62.11 3.62 16.71
CA GLU A 319 -61.75 2.54 17.62
C GLU A 319 -62.06 1.17 16.97
N ASN A 320 -61.05 0.41 16.67
CA ASN A 320 -61.12 -0.94 16.20
C ASN A 320 -59.91 -1.76 16.68
N PRO A 321 -59.98 -2.32 17.91
CA PRO A 321 -58.84 -2.98 18.52
C PRO A 321 -58.24 -4.17 17.71
N PRO A 322 -59.07 -5.03 17.09
CA PRO A 322 -58.53 -6.13 16.26
C PRO A 322 -57.75 -5.59 15.05
N LEU A 323 -58.33 -4.63 14.33
CA LEU A 323 -57.75 -4.08 13.12
C LEU A 323 -56.48 -3.24 13.44
N ALA A 324 -56.47 -2.48 14.51
CA ALA A 324 -55.31 -1.71 14.96
C ALA A 324 -54.12 -2.63 15.28
N ARG A 325 -54.35 -3.79 15.92
CA ARG A 325 -53.31 -4.80 16.21
C ARG A 325 -52.77 -5.48 14.94
N SER A 326 -53.66 -5.88 14.03
CA SER A 326 -53.24 -6.50 12.77
C SER A 326 -52.42 -5.54 11.92
N LEU A 327 -52.88 -4.29 11.74
CA LEU A 327 -52.14 -3.28 10.97
C LEU A 327 -50.78 -2.98 11.59
N TYR A 328 -50.69 -2.85 12.92
CA TYR A 328 -49.42 -2.59 13.59
C TYR A 328 -48.42 -3.72 13.40
N ALA A 329 -48.87 -4.99 13.43
CA ALA A 329 -48.02 -6.16 13.33
C ALA A 329 -47.60 -6.49 11.90
N SER A 330 -48.47 -6.27 10.90
CA SER A 330 -48.28 -6.75 9.52
C SER A 330 -47.76 -5.70 8.55
N VAL A 331 -47.83 -4.38 8.90
CA VAL A 331 -47.47 -3.32 7.91
C VAL A 331 -46.44 -2.38 8.50
N GLU A 332 -45.37 -2.11 7.75
CA GLU A 332 -44.39 -1.10 8.10
C GLU A 332 -44.79 0.30 7.66
N ILE A 333 -44.14 1.34 8.21
CA ILE A 333 -44.41 2.74 7.86
C ILE A 333 -44.06 2.96 6.37
N GLU A 334 -44.90 3.70 5.65
CA GLU A 334 -44.83 3.95 4.20
C GLU A 334 -45.14 2.74 3.31
N GLN A 335 -45.62 1.63 3.88
CA GLN A 335 -46.06 0.48 3.13
C GLN A 335 -47.60 0.47 2.94
N GLU A 336 -48.02 -0.13 1.84
CA GLU A 336 -49.43 -0.43 1.57
C GLU A 336 -49.93 -1.54 2.50
N ILE A 337 -51.23 -1.46 2.87
CA ILE A 337 -51.85 -2.52 3.66
C ILE A 337 -51.96 -3.81 2.84
N PRO A 338 -51.83 -5.02 3.43
CA PRO A 338 -52.01 -6.29 2.77
C PRO A 338 -53.48 -6.52 2.38
N GLU A 339 -53.68 -7.35 1.34
CA GLU A 339 -55.02 -7.65 0.78
C GLU A 339 -56.01 -8.17 1.81
N ASP A 340 -55.56 -8.97 2.77
CA ASP A 340 -56.38 -9.52 3.86
C ASP A 340 -57.06 -8.42 4.72
N LEU A 341 -56.50 -7.24 4.77
CA LEU A 341 -56.99 -6.11 5.56
C LEU A 341 -57.79 -5.07 4.72
N PHE A 342 -57.83 -5.22 3.40
CA PHE A 342 -58.53 -4.27 2.51
C PHE A 342 -59.98 -4.08 2.88
N LYS A 343 -60.72 -5.16 3.08
CA LYS A 343 -62.18 -5.11 3.40
C LYS A 343 -62.43 -4.35 4.69
N ALA A 344 -61.67 -4.64 5.73
CA ALA A 344 -61.85 -3.99 7.04
C ALA A 344 -61.44 -2.48 7.02
N VAL A 345 -60.35 -2.18 6.35
CA VAL A 345 -59.91 -0.76 6.21
C VAL A 345 -60.86 0.04 5.32
N ALA A 346 -61.35 -0.55 4.21
CA ALA A 346 -62.33 0.09 3.33
C ALA A 346 -63.61 0.43 4.05
N GLN A 347 -64.13 -0.42 4.95
CA GLN A 347 -65.30 -0.14 5.78
C GLN A 347 -65.02 1.07 6.69
N VAL A 348 -63.89 1.15 7.33
CA VAL A 348 -63.50 2.28 8.20
C VAL A 348 -63.39 3.57 7.39
N LEU A 349 -62.70 3.56 6.25
CA LEU A 349 -62.59 4.73 5.38
C LEU A 349 -63.93 5.19 4.82
N ALA A 350 -64.83 4.26 4.39
CA ALA A 350 -66.15 4.59 3.93
C ALA A 350 -67.01 5.25 5.02
N PHE A 351 -66.91 4.76 6.25
CA PHE A 351 -67.54 5.38 7.41
C PHE A 351 -67.04 6.81 7.64
N VAL A 352 -65.76 7.03 7.64
CA VAL A 352 -65.14 8.35 7.84
C VAL A 352 -65.52 9.32 6.71
N PHE A 353 -65.44 8.90 5.45
CA PHE A 353 -65.81 9.78 4.31
C PHE A 353 -67.29 10.14 4.28
N ARG A 354 -68.17 9.22 4.68
CA ARG A 354 -69.63 9.54 4.85
C ARG A 354 -69.87 10.55 5.97
N SER A 355 -69.14 10.46 7.09
CA SER A 355 -69.21 11.39 8.18
C SER A 355 -68.73 12.78 7.78
N LYS A 356 -67.62 12.87 7.01
CA LYS A 356 -67.07 14.15 6.48
C LYS A 356 -68.00 14.85 5.47
N LYS A 357 -68.85 14.12 4.72
CA LYS A 357 -69.80 14.72 3.79
C LYS A 357 -71.06 15.28 4.44
N ARG A 358 -71.31 14.96 5.71
CA ARG A 358 -72.52 15.44 6.48
C ARG A 358 -72.26 16.66 7.36
N THR A 359 -70.99 17.05 7.49
CA THR A 359 -70.57 18.28 8.19
C THR A 359 -70.11 19.31 7.15
#